data_e31b530b66b2a6a538250a426e033260
#
_entry.id   e31b530b66b2a6a538250a426e033260
#
_cell.length_a   1.000
_cell.length_b   1.000
_cell.length_c   1.000
_cell.angle_alpha   90.00
_cell.angle_beta   90.00
_cell.angle_gamma   90.00
#
_symmetry.space_group_name_H-M   'P 1'
#
loop_
_entity.id
_entity.type
_entity.pdbx_description
1 polymer ?
#
loop_
_entity_poly.entity_id
_entity_poly.type
_entity_poly.pdbx_seq_one_letter_code
_entity_poly.pdbx_strand_id
1 'polypeptide(L)'
;MRIVEARAAAGGVSQADVHAQRTLLAQTQAALPPLAARLAQADHRLAILLGTPPAEAELPDLNLDALALPRTLPVTLPSTLARERPDIRAAEALLHQASANVGVATANLYPRFSISAGLGSERTRIADIVSGLNIWNVGLGLTQPLFHGGELRAKKRAAQATYDAAFASYRDTVLQALQQVADAMRAVEHDAAELQATDIAAQEASARRAIAGDRYASGGISTFELLDTQRQVLQTSLDRTRAQADRLTDTAALFQALAGNGIDDAPQSQSQ
;
A
#
# COMPACT_ATOMS: atom_id res chain seq x y z
N MET A 1 -4.01 -20.11 -36.69
CA MET A 1 -2.99 -20.91 -37.40
C MET A 1 -3.59 -21.91 -38.41
N ARG A 2 -4.46 -22.87 -38.06
CA ARG A 2 -4.97 -23.90 -38.99
C ARG A 2 -5.50 -23.36 -40.32
N ILE A 3 -6.24 -22.23 -40.30
CA ILE A 3 -6.80 -21.62 -41.51
C ILE A 3 -5.72 -21.13 -42.47
N VAL A 4 -4.67 -20.46 -41.90
CA VAL A 4 -3.58 -19.91 -42.71
C VAL A 4 -2.71 -21.02 -43.29
N GLU A 5 -2.42 -22.06 -42.51
CA GLU A 5 -1.68 -23.25 -42.98
C GLU A 5 -2.45 -24.04 -44.08
N ALA A 6 -3.75 -24.25 -43.89
CA ALA A 6 -4.58 -24.88 -44.92
C ALA A 6 -4.62 -24.08 -46.22
N ARG A 7 -4.70 -22.74 -46.16
CA ARG A 7 -4.66 -21.86 -47.34
C ARG A 7 -3.29 -21.82 -47.99
N ALA A 8 -2.22 -21.87 -47.19
CA ALA A 8 -0.86 -21.93 -47.74
C ALA A 8 -0.62 -23.23 -48.51
N ALA A 9 -1.14 -24.36 -48.00
CA ALA A 9 -1.11 -25.66 -48.68
C ALA A 9 -1.91 -25.65 -49.98
N ALA A 10 -2.99 -24.87 -50.06
CA ALA A 10 -3.80 -24.65 -51.26
C ALA A 10 -3.26 -23.52 -52.20
N GLY A 11 -2.11 -22.94 -51.91
CA GLY A 11 -1.53 -21.84 -52.66
C GLY A 11 -2.22 -20.49 -52.51
N GLY A 12 -3.13 -20.32 -51.57
CA GLY A 12 -3.95 -19.12 -51.39
C GLY A 12 -3.32 -18.02 -50.51
N VAL A 13 -2.19 -18.28 -49.84
CA VAL A 13 -1.40 -17.28 -49.09
C VAL A 13 0.09 -17.56 -49.20
N SER A 14 0.90 -16.56 -49.04
CA SER A 14 2.36 -16.67 -49.13
C SER A 14 3.00 -17.33 -47.92
N GLN A 15 4.17 -17.93 -48.09
CA GLN A 15 4.99 -18.41 -46.95
C GLN A 15 5.35 -17.29 -45.96
N ALA A 16 5.53 -16.06 -46.47
CA ALA A 16 5.76 -14.89 -45.62
C ALA A 16 4.58 -14.63 -44.68
N ASP A 17 3.33 -14.79 -45.14
CA ASP A 17 2.13 -14.64 -44.31
C ASP A 17 2.05 -15.72 -43.22
N VAL A 18 2.45 -16.97 -43.52
CA VAL A 18 2.55 -18.05 -42.55
C VAL A 18 3.56 -17.71 -41.46
N HIS A 19 4.74 -17.26 -41.82
CA HIS A 19 5.77 -16.84 -40.86
C HIS A 19 5.33 -15.64 -40.02
N ALA A 20 4.67 -14.63 -40.60
CA ALA A 20 4.12 -13.49 -39.89
C ALA A 20 3.10 -13.94 -38.82
N GLN A 21 2.20 -14.88 -39.16
CA GLN A 21 1.21 -15.41 -38.22
C GLN A 21 1.83 -16.28 -37.13
N ARG A 22 2.87 -17.07 -37.42
CA ARG A 22 3.61 -17.83 -36.42
C ARG A 22 4.32 -16.89 -35.43
N THR A 23 4.91 -15.80 -35.93
CA THR A 23 5.54 -14.78 -35.09
C THR A 23 4.51 -14.16 -34.14
N LEU A 24 3.34 -13.75 -34.64
CA LEU A 24 2.28 -13.17 -33.82
C LEU A 24 1.77 -14.14 -32.77
N LEU A 25 1.58 -15.42 -33.14
CA LEU A 25 1.19 -16.45 -32.17
C LEU A 25 2.24 -16.61 -31.07
N ALA A 26 3.51 -16.72 -31.46
CA ALA A 26 4.61 -16.86 -30.50
C ALA A 26 4.70 -15.64 -29.57
N GLN A 27 4.54 -14.42 -30.07
CA GLN A 27 4.49 -13.18 -29.26
C GLN A 27 3.33 -13.19 -28.27
N THR A 28 2.14 -13.62 -28.71
CA THR A 28 0.97 -13.72 -27.83
C THR A 28 1.18 -14.78 -26.75
N GLN A 29 1.74 -15.94 -27.11
CA GLN A 29 2.08 -16.98 -26.15
C GLN A 29 3.17 -16.56 -25.16
N ALA A 30 4.16 -15.80 -25.61
CA ALA A 30 5.23 -15.26 -24.77
C ALA A 30 4.72 -14.25 -23.71
N ALA A 31 3.54 -13.68 -23.91
CA ALA A 31 2.92 -12.78 -22.93
C ALA A 31 2.32 -13.53 -21.72
N LEU A 32 2.00 -14.83 -21.84
CA LEU A 32 1.35 -15.60 -20.78
C LEU A 32 2.25 -15.89 -19.57
N PRO A 33 3.51 -16.37 -19.72
CA PRO A 33 4.36 -16.70 -18.59
C PRO A 33 4.60 -15.52 -17.63
N PRO A 34 4.87 -14.28 -18.09
CA PRO A 34 5.00 -13.13 -17.20
C PRO A 34 3.73 -12.81 -16.43
N LEU A 35 2.54 -13.01 -17.02
CA LEU A 35 1.26 -12.82 -16.32
C LEU A 35 1.06 -13.89 -15.25
N ALA A 36 1.34 -15.15 -15.57
CA ALA A 36 1.29 -16.23 -14.59
C ALA A 36 2.26 -16.01 -13.42
N ALA A 37 3.46 -15.51 -13.70
CA ALA A 37 4.42 -15.18 -12.66
C ALA A 37 3.93 -14.03 -11.76
N ARG A 38 3.30 -13.00 -12.32
CA ARG A 38 2.70 -11.89 -11.55
C ARG A 38 1.54 -12.35 -10.69
N LEU A 39 0.69 -13.23 -11.22
CA LEU A 39 -0.41 -13.84 -10.46
C LEU A 39 0.15 -14.60 -9.25
N ALA A 40 1.10 -15.51 -9.46
CA ALA A 40 1.72 -16.25 -8.37
C ALA A 40 2.38 -15.32 -7.32
N GLN A 41 3.02 -14.22 -7.75
CA GLN A 41 3.57 -13.24 -6.83
C GLN A 41 2.48 -12.51 -6.03
N ALA A 42 1.33 -12.22 -6.63
CA ALA A 42 0.20 -11.61 -5.94
C ALA A 42 -0.39 -12.57 -4.90
N ASP A 43 -0.54 -13.86 -5.27
CA ASP A 43 -1.00 -14.92 -4.38
C ASP A 43 -0.06 -15.10 -3.18
N HIS A 44 1.26 -15.13 -3.42
CA HIS A 44 2.24 -15.20 -2.34
C HIS A 44 2.17 -13.99 -1.41
N ARG A 45 1.95 -12.77 -1.94
CA ARG A 45 1.75 -11.57 -1.13
C ARG A 45 0.49 -11.66 -0.28
N LEU A 46 -0.61 -12.13 -0.87
CA LEU A 46 -1.88 -12.30 -0.17
C LEU A 46 -1.74 -13.33 0.96
N ALA A 47 -1.07 -14.46 0.71
CA ALA A 47 -0.76 -15.46 1.73
C ALA A 47 -0.03 -14.86 2.94
N ILE A 48 1.01 -14.05 2.69
CA ILE A 48 1.75 -13.37 3.76
C ILE A 48 0.87 -12.39 4.53
N LEU A 49 0.00 -11.64 3.84
CA LEU A 49 -0.94 -10.72 4.51
C LEU A 49 -1.96 -11.46 5.39
N LEU A 50 -2.31 -12.70 5.03
CA LEU A 50 -3.15 -13.59 5.84
C LEU A 50 -2.39 -14.30 6.96
N GLY A 51 -1.07 -14.11 7.05
CA GLY A 51 -0.21 -14.75 8.05
C GLY A 51 0.07 -16.23 7.80
N THR A 52 -0.14 -16.72 6.56
CA THR A 52 0.09 -18.12 6.19
C THR A 52 1.30 -18.27 5.26
N PRO A 53 2.08 -19.35 5.37
CA PRO A 53 3.13 -19.66 4.40
C PRO A 53 2.52 -19.83 3.00
N PRO A 54 3.13 -19.31 1.93
CA PRO A 54 2.59 -19.42 0.56
C PRO A 54 2.31 -20.86 0.10
N ALA A 55 3.05 -21.84 0.62
CA ALA A 55 2.87 -23.26 0.29
C ALA A 55 1.62 -23.91 0.95
N GLU A 56 1.07 -23.27 1.97
CA GLU A 56 -0.05 -23.77 2.78
C GLU A 56 -1.31 -22.89 2.63
N ALA A 57 -1.20 -21.79 1.89
CA ALA A 57 -2.29 -20.85 1.73
C ALA A 57 -3.34 -21.38 0.75
N GLU A 58 -4.56 -21.59 1.24
CA GLU A 58 -5.74 -21.82 0.42
C GLU A 58 -6.40 -20.48 0.10
N LEU A 59 -6.08 -19.92 -1.07
CA LEU A 59 -6.62 -18.66 -1.52
C LEU A 59 -7.88 -18.88 -2.35
N PRO A 60 -8.91 -18.03 -2.19
CA PRO A 60 -10.09 -18.08 -3.05
C PRO A 60 -9.73 -17.70 -4.48
N ASP A 61 -10.40 -18.30 -5.46
CA ASP A 61 -10.31 -17.86 -6.85
C ASP A 61 -11.02 -16.50 -7.00
N LEU A 62 -10.22 -15.44 -7.07
CA LEU A 62 -10.71 -14.07 -7.15
C LEU A 62 -10.97 -13.69 -8.61
N ASN A 63 -12.23 -13.52 -8.96
CA ASN A 63 -12.63 -13.01 -10.26
C ASN A 63 -12.80 -11.48 -10.20
N LEU A 64 -12.12 -10.75 -11.08
CA LEU A 64 -12.20 -9.29 -11.18
C LEU A 64 -13.64 -8.78 -11.36
N ASP A 65 -14.46 -9.49 -12.14
CA ASP A 65 -15.85 -9.12 -12.39
C ASP A 65 -16.78 -9.30 -11.17
N ALA A 66 -16.35 -10.09 -10.18
CA ALA A 66 -17.09 -10.26 -8.93
C ALA A 66 -16.82 -9.14 -7.91
N LEU A 67 -15.77 -8.34 -8.12
CA LEU A 67 -15.41 -7.25 -7.23
C LEU A 67 -16.28 -6.02 -7.54
N ALA A 68 -17.16 -5.69 -6.60
CA ALA A 68 -18.04 -4.52 -6.71
C ALA A 68 -17.38 -3.28 -6.08
N LEU A 69 -17.37 -2.19 -6.82
CA LEU A 69 -16.95 -0.90 -6.29
C LEU A 69 -18.05 -0.29 -5.39
N PRO A 70 -17.68 0.39 -4.31
CA PRO A 70 -18.64 1.11 -3.49
C PRO A 70 -19.33 2.20 -4.32
N ARG A 71 -20.65 2.34 -4.12
CA ARG A 71 -21.45 3.31 -4.88
C ARG A 71 -21.23 4.75 -4.44
N THR A 72 -20.81 4.95 -3.20
CA THR A 72 -20.52 6.26 -2.61
C THR A 72 -19.11 6.24 -2.05
N LEU A 73 -18.33 7.25 -2.40
CA LEU A 73 -17.00 7.43 -1.82
C LEU A 73 -17.13 8.35 -0.60
N PRO A 74 -16.49 8.02 0.52
CA PRO A 74 -16.51 8.86 1.71
C PRO A 74 -15.75 10.16 1.44
N VAL A 75 -16.39 11.29 1.73
CA VAL A 75 -15.73 12.61 1.71
C VAL A 75 -15.42 12.99 3.15
N THR A 76 -14.19 12.81 3.56
CA THR A 76 -13.75 13.11 4.93
C THR A 76 -13.07 14.47 4.99
N LEU A 77 -13.38 15.26 6.03
CA LEU A 77 -12.75 16.56 6.23
C LEU A 77 -11.27 16.42 6.60
N PRO A 78 -10.37 17.31 6.12
CA PRO A 78 -8.93 17.26 6.42
C PRO A 78 -8.58 17.19 7.91
N SER A 79 -9.40 17.80 8.76
CA SER A 79 -9.19 17.81 10.22
C SER A 79 -9.42 16.46 10.90
N THR A 80 -10.31 15.61 10.36
CA THR A 80 -10.53 14.25 10.88
C THR A 80 -9.42 13.31 10.43
N LEU A 81 -8.93 13.44 9.21
CA LEU A 81 -7.77 12.70 8.70
C LEU A 81 -6.54 12.85 9.61
N ALA A 82 -6.25 14.09 10.04
CA ALA A 82 -5.11 14.37 10.92
C ALA A 82 -5.22 13.65 12.28
N ARG A 83 -6.41 13.32 12.76
CA ARG A 83 -6.63 12.63 14.04
C ARG A 83 -6.64 11.12 13.95
N GLU A 84 -6.99 10.58 12.79
CA GLU A 84 -7.30 9.15 12.63
C GLU A 84 -6.20 8.37 11.92
N ARG A 85 -5.40 9.04 11.10
CA ARG A 85 -4.28 8.39 10.39
C ARG A 85 -3.17 7.94 11.36
N PRO A 86 -2.80 6.65 11.33
CA PRO A 86 -1.78 6.10 12.23
C PRO A 86 -0.39 6.72 12.04
N ASP A 87 -0.02 7.08 10.80
CA ASP A 87 1.27 7.71 10.47
C ASP A 87 1.37 9.13 11.06
N ILE A 88 0.31 9.92 10.99
CA ILE A 88 0.25 11.25 11.60
C ILE A 88 0.33 11.15 13.13
N ARG A 89 -0.42 10.21 13.72
CA ARG A 89 -0.38 9.96 15.17
C ARG A 89 1.01 9.50 15.64
N ALA A 90 1.70 8.69 14.86
CA ALA A 90 3.06 8.28 15.16
C ALA A 90 4.04 9.47 15.12
N ALA A 91 3.94 10.32 14.08
CA ALA A 91 4.75 11.54 13.97
C ALA A 91 4.46 12.54 15.10
N GLU A 92 3.20 12.69 15.51
CA GLU A 92 2.80 13.50 16.67
C GLU A 92 3.40 12.98 17.98
N ALA A 93 3.38 11.66 18.19
CA ALA A 93 3.99 11.04 19.36
C ALA A 93 5.51 11.27 19.41
N LEU A 94 6.20 11.19 18.28
CA LEU A 94 7.63 11.50 18.18
C LEU A 94 7.92 12.98 18.45
N LEU A 95 7.07 13.88 17.98
CA LEU A 95 7.16 15.31 18.30
C LEU A 95 6.98 15.55 19.80
N HIS A 96 6.00 14.88 20.41
CA HIS A 96 5.76 14.95 21.85
C HIS A 96 6.96 14.45 22.66
N GLN A 97 7.57 13.33 22.23
CA GLN A 97 8.80 12.79 22.81
C GLN A 97 9.95 13.81 22.74
N ALA A 98 10.15 14.44 21.58
CA ALA A 98 11.19 15.45 21.40
C ALA A 98 10.95 16.67 22.31
N SER A 99 9.71 17.12 22.45
CA SER A 99 9.31 18.17 23.39
C SER A 99 9.63 17.80 24.84
N ALA A 100 9.31 16.59 25.25
CA ALA A 100 9.63 16.09 26.59
C ALA A 100 11.15 16.06 26.84
N ASN A 101 11.95 15.70 25.83
CA ASN A 101 13.41 15.72 25.93
C ASN A 101 14.00 17.13 26.11
N VAL A 102 13.38 18.16 25.52
CA VAL A 102 13.73 19.56 25.83
C VAL A 102 13.45 19.87 27.30
N GLY A 103 12.34 19.40 27.86
CA GLY A 103 12.00 19.48 29.27
C GLY A 103 13.08 18.83 30.16
N VAL A 104 13.48 17.61 29.83
CA VAL A 104 14.52 16.85 30.52
C VAL A 104 15.87 17.61 30.48
N ALA A 105 16.27 18.07 29.27
CA ALA A 105 17.52 18.83 29.11
C ALA A 105 17.50 20.17 29.88
N THR A 106 16.33 20.79 30.01
CA THR A 106 16.12 21.99 30.79
C THR A 106 16.17 21.70 32.28
N ALA A 107 15.52 20.64 32.76
CA ALA A 107 15.51 20.20 34.14
C ALA A 107 16.93 19.89 34.68
N ASN A 108 17.80 19.36 33.82
CA ASN A 108 19.22 19.13 34.17
C ASN A 108 20.05 20.37 34.48
N LEU A 109 19.51 21.58 34.23
CA LEU A 109 20.11 22.85 34.59
C LEU A 109 19.77 23.26 36.03
N TYR A 110 18.79 22.65 36.66
CA TYR A 110 18.29 22.99 37.99
C TYR A 110 18.75 21.99 39.07
N PRO A 111 18.60 22.33 40.35
CA PRO A 111 18.89 21.40 41.45
C PRO A 111 18.10 20.11 41.32
N ARG A 112 18.77 18.99 41.56
CA ARG A 112 18.17 17.67 41.59
C ARG A 112 17.95 17.24 43.05
N PHE A 113 16.72 16.96 43.43
CA PHE A 113 16.36 16.39 44.71
C PHE A 113 16.26 14.89 44.60
N SER A 114 16.83 14.14 45.53
CA SER A 114 16.70 12.70 45.64
C SER A 114 16.31 12.32 47.06
N ILE A 115 15.34 11.39 47.17
CA ILE A 115 14.98 10.77 48.42
C ILE A 115 15.40 9.30 48.33
N SER A 116 16.14 8.81 49.30
CA SER A 116 16.54 7.41 49.40
C SER A 116 16.05 6.83 50.69
N ALA A 117 15.49 5.61 50.67
CA ALA A 117 15.15 4.84 51.84
C ALA A 117 15.69 3.43 51.69
N GLY A 118 16.30 2.94 52.71
CA GLY A 118 16.82 1.56 52.72
C GLY A 118 16.41 0.86 54.01
N LEU A 119 16.03 -0.43 53.85
CA LEU A 119 15.80 -1.34 54.95
C LEU A 119 16.73 -2.53 54.78
N GLY A 120 17.47 -2.89 55.80
CA GLY A 120 18.43 -3.98 55.78
C GLY A 120 18.57 -4.64 57.11
N SER A 121 19.15 -5.82 57.13
CA SER A 121 19.60 -6.47 58.39
C SER A 121 21.08 -6.79 58.25
N GLU A 122 21.88 -6.31 59.18
CA GLU A 122 23.31 -6.58 59.22
C GLU A 122 23.54 -7.76 60.16
N ARG A 123 24.26 -8.79 59.72
CA ARG A 123 24.58 -9.99 60.42
C ARG A 123 26.09 -10.19 60.43
N THR A 124 26.65 -10.10 61.61
CA THR A 124 28.11 -10.19 61.81
C THR A 124 28.59 -11.65 61.98
N ARG A 125 27.67 -12.59 62.34
CA ARG A 125 27.97 -14.03 62.54
C ARG A 125 26.79 -14.89 62.07
N ILE A 126 27.14 -16.10 61.62
CA ILE A 126 26.14 -17.10 61.14
C ILE A 126 25.14 -17.47 62.24
N ALA A 127 25.57 -17.39 63.53
CA ALA A 127 24.71 -17.66 64.70
C ALA A 127 23.58 -16.62 64.91
N ASP A 128 23.69 -15.43 64.32
CA ASP A 128 22.74 -14.31 64.54
C ASP A 128 21.63 -14.27 63.47
N ILE A 129 21.36 -15.40 62.83
CA ILE A 129 20.39 -15.51 61.74
C ILE A 129 18.97 -15.08 62.18
N VAL A 130 18.62 -15.21 63.45
CA VAL A 130 17.28 -14.93 64.02
C VAL A 130 17.25 -13.60 64.78
N SER A 131 18.39 -13.06 65.22
CA SER A 131 18.50 -11.86 66.09
C SER A 131 19.28 -10.70 65.52
N GLY A 132 19.45 -10.62 64.20
CA GLY A 132 20.19 -9.53 63.54
C GLY A 132 19.52 -8.17 63.71
N LEU A 133 20.36 -7.12 63.86
CA LEU A 133 19.94 -5.72 63.92
C LEU A 133 19.27 -5.30 62.59
N ASN A 134 18.03 -4.83 62.70
CA ASN A 134 17.33 -4.20 61.58
C ASN A 134 17.83 -2.76 61.46
N ILE A 135 18.44 -2.45 60.33
CA ILE A 135 18.94 -1.11 60.02
C ILE A 135 17.98 -0.47 59.02
N TRP A 136 17.56 0.72 59.29
CA TRP A 136 16.85 1.55 58.36
C TRP A 136 17.54 2.88 58.20
N ASN A 137 17.50 3.44 57.00
CA ASN A 137 18.00 4.74 56.68
C ASN A 137 17.06 5.49 55.77
N VAL A 138 16.90 6.79 56.00
CA VAL A 138 16.22 7.72 55.07
C VAL A 138 17.20 8.88 54.83
N GLY A 139 17.44 9.18 53.57
CA GLY A 139 18.33 10.25 53.15
C GLY A 139 17.64 11.21 52.20
N LEU A 140 17.89 12.49 52.34
CA LEU A 140 17.52 13.53 51.40
C LEU A 140 18.82 14.10 50.78
N GLY A 141 18.96 14.03 49.48
CA GLY A 141 20.09 14.56 48.74
C GLY A 141 19.67 15.75 47.86
N LEU A 142 20.53 16.79 47.80
CA LEU A 142 20.41 17.90 46.87
C LEU A 142 21.70 18.00 46.06
N THR A 143 21.60 17.92 44.73
CA THR A 143 22.78 18.10 43.85
C THR A 143 22.50 19.17 42.83
N GLN A 144 23.34 20.21 42.79
CA GLN A 144 23.27 21.29 41.80
C GLN A 144 24.59 21.33 40.99
N PRO A 145 24.53 21.15 39.66
CA PRO A 145 25.71 21.37 38.83
C PRO A 145 26.02 22.88 38.72
N LEU A 146 27.16 23.31 39.22
CA LEU A 146 27.58 24.71 39.17
C LEU A 146 28.37 25.07 37.92
N PHE A 147 29.22 24.12 37.44
CA PHE A 147 30.05 24.36 36.27
C PHE A 147 30.31 23.03 35.51
N HIS A 148 29.96 23.02 34.21
CA HIS A 148 30.18 21.89 33.31
C HIS A 148 30.72 22.36 31.95
N GLY A 149 31.53 23.42 31.90
CA GLY A 149 32.13 23.89 30.65
C GLY A 149 31.14 24.22 29.53
N GLY A 150 29.87 24.53 29.85
CA GLY A 150 28.83 24.81 28.86
C GLY A 150 28.09 23.56 28.32
N GLU A 151 28.47 22.34 28.76
CA GLU A 151 27.89 21.08 28.28
C GLU A 151 26.34 21.02 28.41
N LEU A 152 25.80 21.35 29.58
CA LEU A 152 24.37 21.30 29.85
C LEU A 152 23.57 22.25 28.95
N ARG A 153 24.12 23.47 28.71
CA ARG A 153 23.51 24.43 27.79
C ARG A 153 23.57 23.92 26.33
N ALA A 154 24.68 23.28 25.94
CA ALA A 154 24.82 22.68 24.62
C ALA A 154 23.84 21.54 24.43
N LYS A 155 23.64 20.66 25.44
CA LYS A 155 22.63 19.59 25.43
C LYS A 155 21.21 20.16 25.30
N LYS A 156 20.88 21.25 25.97
CA LYS A 156 19.58 21.92 25.81
C LYS A 156 19.40 22.44 24.37
N ARG A 157 20.41 23.12 23.79
CA ARG A 157 20.32 23.55 22.38
C ARG A 157 20.20 22.39 21.41
N ALA A 158 20.91 21.29 21.64
CA ALA A 158 20.79 20.07 20.84
C ALA A 158 19.36 19.46 20.91
N ALA A 159 18.77 19.39 22.10
CA ALA A 159 17.40 18.94 22.29
C ALA A 159 16.39 19.85 21.58
N GLN A 160 16.59 21.17 21.60
CA GLN A 160 15.75 22.12 20.87
C GLN A 160 15.86 21.91 19.35
N ALA A 161 17.08 21.76 18.82
CA ALA A 161 17.25 21.46 17.39
C ALA A 161 16.61 20.11 16.98
N THR A 162 16.65 19.12 17.87
CA THR A 162 15.94 17.84 17.64
C THR A 162 14.42 18.01 17.65
N TYR A 163 13.89 18.87 18.52
CA TYR A 163 12.48 19.23 18.51
C TYR A 163 12.06 19.93 17.21
N ASP A 164 12.87 20.90 16.74
CA ASP A 164 12.60 21.60 15.48
C ASP A 164 12.61 20.65 14.29
N ALA A 165 13.54 19.69 14.27
CA ALA A 165 13.58 18.63 13.25
C ALA A 165 12.35 17.72 13.32
N ALA A 166 11.92 17.30 14.52
CA ALA A 166 10.71 16.48 14.70
C ALA A 166 9.45 17.24 14.28
N PHE A 167 9.39 18.56 14.56
CA PHE A 167 8.27 19.40 14.11
C PHE A 167 8.21 19.51 12.57
N ALA A 168 9.36 19.69 11.92
CA ALA A 168 9.43 19.70 10.46
C ALA A 168 8.98 18.35 9.86
N SER A 169 9.41 17.23 10.45
CA SER A 169 9.01 15.88 10.04
C SER A 169 7.50 15.65 10.23
N TYR A 170 6.93 16.06 11.36
CA TYR A 170 5.48 16.00 11.59
C TYR A 170 4.71 16.77 10.51
N ARG A 171 5.15 18.00 10.24
CA ARG A 171 4.53 18.84 9.19
C ARG A 171 4.60 18.19 7.81
N ASP A 172 5.74 17.60 7.48
CA ASP A 172 5.94 16.88 6.21
C ASP A 172 4.99 15.68 6.10
N THR A 173 4.88 14.88 7.16
CA THR A 173 3.94 13.74 7.21
C THR A 173 2.49 14.20 6.97
N VAL A 174 2.06 15.29 7.61
CA VAL A 174 0.71 15.85 7.39
C VAL A 174 0.49 16.30 5.95
N LEU A 175 1.47 17.00 5.36
CA LEU A 175 1.38 17.46 3.97
C LEU A 175 1.35 16.29 2.99
N GLN A 176 2.17 15.27 3.20
CA GLN A 176 2.15 14.05 2.38
C GLN A 176 0.82 13.30 2.49
N ALA A 177 0.24 13.23 3.69
CA ALA A 177 -1.07 12.64 3.89
C ALA A 177 -2.17 13.37 3.10
N LEU A 178 -2.17 14.70 3.12
CA LEU A 178 -3.11 15.51 2.35
C LEU A 178 -2.91 15.36 0.84
N GLN A 179 -1.65 15.30 0.40
CA GLN A 179 -1.31 15.03 -0.99
C GLN A 179 -1.84 13.67 -1.43
N GLN A 180 -1.60 12.60 -0.66
CA GLN A 180 -2.08 11.25 -0.98
C GLN A 180 -3.60 11.19 -1.16
N VAL A 181 -4.36 11.90 -0.31
CA VAL A 181 -5.82 11.98 -0.46
C VAL A 181 -6.19 12.70 -1.76
N ALA A 182 -5.56 13.83 -2.05
CA ALA A 182 -5.84 14.61 -3.25
C ALA A 182 -5.50 13.81 -4.53
N ASP A 183 -4.35 13.13 -4.53
CA ASP A 183 -3.90 12.31 -5.65
C ASP A 183 -4.85 11.11 -5.86
N ALA A 184 -5.23 10.40 -4.78
CA ALA A 184 -6.16 9.27 -4.86
C ALA A 184 -7.56 9.69 -5.34
N MET A 185 -8.07 10.84 -4.91
CA MET A 185 -9.36 11.36 -5.41
C MET A 185 -9.30 11.63 -6.92
N ARG A 186 -8.21 12.22 -7.40
CA ARG A 186 -8.02 12.48 -8.83
C ARG A 186 -7.83 11.20 -9.64
N ALA A 187 -7.09 10.23 -9.11
CA ALA A 187 -6.93 8.92 -9.74
C ALA A 187 -8.30 8.26 -9.97
N VAL A 188 -9.13 8.14 -8.93
CA VAL A 188 -10.47 7.53 -9.04
C VAL A 188 -11.37 8.27 -10.05
N GLU A 189 -11.28 9.61 -10.15
CA GLU A 189 -12.00 10.42 -11.15
C GLU A 189 -11.53 10.06 -12.57
N HIS A 190 -10.21 10.02 -12.80
CA HIS A 190 -9.62 9.72 -14.11
C HIS A 190 -9.87 8.27 -14.52
N ASP A 191 -9.75 7.32 -13.61
CA ASP A 191 -10.02 5.89 -13.87
C ASP A 191 -11.46 5.65 -14.31
N ALA A 192 -12.41 6.40 -13.73
CA ALA A 192 -13.80 6.29 -14.17
C ALA A 192 -13.98 6.68 -15.64
N ALA A 193 -13.31 7.75 -16.07
CA ALA A 193 -13.34 8.20 -17.47
C ALA A 193 -12.57 7.23 -18.39
N GLU A 194 -11.43 6.71 -17.95
CA GLU A 194 -10.63 5.74 -18.70
C GLU A 194 -11.39 4.41 -18.89
N LEU A 195 -12.00 3.89 -17.83
CA LEU A 195 -12.81 2.68 -17.91
C LEU A 195 -13.98 2.85 -18.89
N GLN A 196 -14.67 3.99 -18.86
CA GLN A 196 -15.74 4.28 -19.81
C GLN A 196 -15.22 4.31 -21.27
N ALA A 197 -14.07 4.94 -21.52
CA ALA A 197 -13.49 5.01 -22.86
C ALA A 197 -13.02 3.63 -23.36
N THR A 198 -12.37 2.85 -22.50
CA THR A 198 -11.92 1.49 -22.83
C THR A 198 -13.07 0.50 -23.00
N ASP A 199 -14.18 0.65 -22.26
CA ASP A 199 -15.40 -0.12 -22.47
C ASP A 199 -15.99 0.13 -23.86
N ILE A 200 -16.11 1.39 -24.28
CA ILE A 200 -16.57 1.75 -25.63
C ILE A 200 -15.64 1.17 -26.68
N ALA A 201 -14.32 1.33 -26.53
CA ALA A 201 -13.34 0.80 -27.47
C ALA A 201 -13.43 -0.72 -27.62
N ALA A 202 -13.62 -1.46 -26.51
CA ALA A 202 -13.78 -2.92 -26.52
C ALA A 202 -15.11 -3.36 -27.22
N GLN A 203 -16.19 -2.62 -26.99
CA GLN A 203 -17.48 -2.87 -27.67
C GLN A 203 -17.37 -2.65 -29.16
N GLU A 204 -16.81 -1.53 -29.60
CA GLU A 204 -16.65 -1.20 -31.02
C GLU A 204 -15.69 -2.19 -31.73
N ALA A 205 -14.59 -2.58 -31.09
CA ALA A 205 -13.69 -3.59 -31.63
C ALA A 205 -14.39 -4.94 -31.79
N SER A 206 -15.22 -5.33 -30.86
CA SER A 206 -16.00 -6.58 -30.91
C SER A 206 -17.05 -6.53 -32.03
N ALA A 207 -17.75 -5.42 -32.20
CA ALA A 207 -18.71 -5.21 -33.29
C ALA A 207 -17.99 -5.25 -34.67
N ARG A 208 -16.85 -4.56 -34.80
CA ARG A 208 -16.02 -4.60 -36.01
C ARG A 208 -15.58 -6.04 -36.34
N ARG A 209 -15.16 -6.82 -35.34
CA ARG A 209 -14.77 -8.22 -35.54
C ARG A 209 -15.91 -9.07 -36.06
N ALA A 210 -17.15 -8.88 -35.54
CA ALA A 210 -18.32 -9.60 -36.02
C ALA A 210 -18.56 -9.31 -37.51
N ILE A 211 -18.59 -8.03 -37.91
CA ILE A 211 -18.75 -7.63 -39.33
C ILE A 211 -17.62 -8.19 -40.19
N ALA A 212 -16.38 -8.16 -39.71
CA ALA A 212 -15.24 -8.72 -40.44
C ALA A 212 -15.37 -10.24 -40.62
N GLY A 213 -15.91 -10.93 -39.63
CA GLY A 213 -16.20 -12.37 -39.71
C GLY A 213 -17.16 -12.70 -40.87
N ASP A 214 -18.27 -11.97 -40.98
CA ASP A 214 -19.28 -12.14 -42.05
C ASP A 214 -18.72 -11.82 -43.45
N ARG A 215 -17.98 -10.71 -43.53
CA ARG A 215 -17.30 -10.32 -44.78
C ARG A 215 -16.23 -11.31 -45.21
N TYR A 216 -15.51 -11.90 -44.27
CA TYR A 216 -14.54 -12.95 -44.57
C TYR A 216 -15.22 -14.22 -45.06
N ALA A 217 -16.33 -14.63 -44.47
CA ALA A 217 -17.12 -15.80 -44.90
C ALA A 217 -17.64 -15.62 -46.32
N SER A 218 -18.00 -14.40 -46.71
CA SER A 218 -18.43 -14.06 -48.08
C SER A 218 -17.27 -13.78 -49.05
N GLY A 219 -16.02 -13.88 -48.62
CA GLY A 219 -14.83 -13.59 -49.43
C GLY A 219 -14.53 -12.10 -49.65
N GLY A 220 -15.21 -11.20 -48.91
CA GLY A 220 -15.09 -9.73 -49.07
C GLY A 220 -13.87 -9.09 -48.42
N ILE A 221 -13.15 -9.81 -47.54
CA ILE A 221 -11.90 -9.33 -46.89
C ILE A 221 -10.83 -10.41 -46.86
N SER A 222 -9.59 -10.02 -46.69
CA SER A 222 -8.47 -10.93 -46.55
C SER A 222 -8.38 -11.59 -45.18
N THR A 223 -7.68 -12.71 -45.11
CA THR A 223 -7.36 -13.37 -43.84
C THR A 223 -6.58 -12.44 -42.90
N PHE A 224 -5.68 -11.61 -43.47
CA PHE A 224 -4.90 -10.65 -42.70
C PHE A 224 -5.81 -9.62 -42.00
N GLU A 225 -6.77 -9.06 -42.72
CA GLU A 225 -7.73 -8.10 -42.14
C GLU A 225 -8.59 -8.72 -41.03
N LEU A 226 -9.06 -9.97 -41.19
CA LEU A 226 -9.78 -10.68 -40.12
C LEU A 226 -8.90 -10.86 -38.88
N LEU A 227 -7.65 -11.27 -39.05
CA LEU A 227 -6.73 -11.49 -37.94
C LEU A 227 -6.33 -10.17 -37.26
N ASP A 228 -6.24 -9.08 -38.01
CA ASP A 228 -6.02 -7.75 -37.45
C ASP A 228 -7.18 -7.30 -36.56
N THR A 229 -8.42 -7.52 -36.99
CA THR A 229 -9.60 -7.25 -36.14
C THR A 229 -9.61 -8.09 -34.86
N GLN A 230 -9.19 -9.36 -34.93
CA GLN A 230 -9.07 -10.23 -33.75
C GLN A 230 -8.00 -9.70 -32.78
N ARG A 231 -6.85 -9.28 -33.30
CA ARG A 231 -5.79 -8.65 -32.49
C ARG A 231 -6.29 -7.39 -31.79
N GLN A 232 -7.04 -6.55 -32.51
CA GLN A 232 -7.62 -5.34 -31.94
C GLN A 232 -8.59 -5.63 -30.79
N VAL A 233 -9.46 -6.66 -30.92
CA VAL A 233 -10.33 -7.09 -29.82
C VAL A 233 -9.54 -7.53 -28.61
N LEU A 234 -8.50 -8.34 -28.79
CA LEU A 234 -7.65 -8.78 -27.69
C LEU A 234 -6.98 -7.59 -26.98
N GLN A 235 -6.45 -6.63 -27.75
CA GLN A 235 -5.80 -5.45 -27.18
C GLN A 235 -6.79 -4.60 -26.39
N THR A 236 -7.95 -4.25 -26.96
CA THR A 236 -8.95 -3.44 -26.26
C THR A 236 -9.54 -4.15 -25.05
N SER A 237 -9.68 -5.47 -25.07
CA SER A 237 -10.09 -6.26 -23.91
C SER A 237 -9.06 -6.22 -22.79
N LEU A 238 -7.77 -6.30 -23.12
CA LEU A 238 -6.68 -6.15 -22.13
C LEU A 238 -6.65 -4.75 -21.51
N ASP A 239 -6.81 -3.72 -22.35
CA ASP A 239 -6.81 -2.33 -21.87
C ASP A 239 -8.01 -2.07 -20.95
N ARG A 240 -9.21 -2.57 -21.31
CA ARG A 240 -10.39 -2.54 -20.45
C ARG A 240 -10.17 -3.24 -19.12
N THR A 241 -9.60 -4.45 -19.14
CA THR A 241 -9.32 -5.21 -17.92
C THR A 241 -8.33 -4.49 -17.01
N ARG A 242 -7.31 -3.84 -17.58
CA ARG A 242 -6.37 -3.00 -16.83
C ARG A 242 -7.07 -1.81 -16.19
N ALA A 243 -7.81 -1.02 -16.96
CA ALA A 243 -8.56 0.12 -16.45
C ALA A 243 -9.53 -0.28 -15.31
N GLN A 244 -10.15 -1.46 -15.40
CA GLN A 244 -10.99 -2.00 -14.32
C GLN A 244 -10.17 -2.33 -13.06
N ALA A 245 -9.00 -2.94 -13.21
CA ALA A 245 -8.11 -3.27 -12.10
C ALA A 245 -7.51 -2.01 -11.46
N ASP A 246 -7.08 -1.04 -12.26
CA ASP A 246 -6.53 0.23 -11.79
C ASP A 246 -7.58 0.98 -10.96
N ARG A 247 -8.81 1.07 -11.44
CA ARG A 247 -9.91 1.69 -10.70
C ARG A 247 -10.19 1.02 -9.35
N LEU A 248 -10.10 -0.30 -9.25
CA LEU A 248 -10.25 -1.01 -7.97
C LEU A 248 -9.07 -0.71 -7.04
N THR A 249 -7.87 -0.71 -7.58
CA THR A 249 -6.64 -0.44 -6.83
C THR A 249 -6.64 0.98 -6.27
N ASP A 250 -6.99 1.98 -7.09
CA ASP A 250 -7.00 3.38 -6.68
C ASP A 250 -8.17 3.72 -5.75
N THR A 251 -9.29 2.99 -5.89
CA THR A 251 -10.36 3.04 -4.88
C THR A 251 -9.87 2.52 -3.53
N ALA A 252 -9.15 1.41 -3.49
CA ALA A 252 -8.56 0.88 -2.25
C ALA A 252 -7.50 1.84 -1.66
N ALA A 253 -6.68 2.46 -2.52
CA ALA A 253 -5.71 3.48 -2.12
C ALA A 253 -6.39 4.72 -1.52
N LEU A 254 -7.55 5.14 -2.06
CA LEU A 254 -8.34 6.21 -1.47
C LEU A 254 -8.84 5.86 -0.06
N PHE A 255 -9.38 4.66 0.16
CA PHE A 255 -9.77 4.22 1.50
C PHE A 255 -8.58 4.19 2.47
N GLN A 256 -7.43 3.72 2.03
CA GLN A 256 -6.20 3.76 2.82
C GLN A 256 -5.79 5.20 3.16
N ALA A 257 -5.84 6.10 2.19
CA ALA A 257 -5.51 7.53 2.38
C ALA A 257 -6.47 8.20 3.37
N LEU A 258 -7.74 7.76 3.42
CA LEU A 258 -8.78 8.22 4.34
C LEU A 258 -8.75 7.51 5.71
N ALA A 259 -7.67 6.79 6.04
CA ALA A 259 -7.49 6.04 7.30
C ALA A 259 -8.52 4.90 7.51
N GLY A 260 -9.03 4.33 6.42
CA GLY A 260 -10.03 3.26 6.47
C GLY A 260 -11.46 3.73 6.79
N ASN A 261 -11.67 5.02 7.00
CA ASN A 261 -13.01 5.56 7.22
C ASN A 261 -13.88 5.41 5.96
N GLY A 262 -15.02 4.78 6.11
CA GLY A 262 -15.95 4.48 5.01
C GLY A 262 -16.07 3.00 4.66
N ILE A 263 -15.27 2.12 5.27
CA ILE A 263 -15.44 0.66 5.10
C ILE A 263 -16.64 0.17 5.93
N ASP A 264 -16.92 0.82 7.08
CA ASP A 264 -18.01 0.44 7.98
C ASP A 264 -19.42 0.75 7.44
N ASP A 265 -19.54 1.63 6.43
CA ASP A 265 -20.82 1.97 5.80
C ASP A 265 -21.18 1.05 4.60
N ALA A 266 -20.37 0.05 4.28
CA ALA A 266 -20.76 -0.96 3.31
C ALA A 266 -21.91 -1.79 3.88
N PRO A 267 -23.09 -1.87 3.22
CA PRO A 267 -24.19 -2.69 3.70
C PRO A 267 -23.70 -4.13 3.81
N GLN A 268 -23.61 -4.62 5.06
CA GLN A 268 -23.36 -6.03 5.32
C GLN A 268 -24.45 -6.79 4.56
N SER A 269 -24.04 -7.52 3.51
CA SER A 269 -24.93 -8.43 2.81
C SER A 269 -25.46 -9.41 3.84
N GLN A 270 -26.72 -9.22 4.25
CA GLN A 270 -27.43 -10.15 5.09
C GLN A 270 -27.43 -11.50 4.38
N SER A 271 -26.58 -12.41 4.83
CA SER A 271 -26.65 -13.81 4.51
C SER A 271 -27.91 -14.35 5.22
N GLN A 272 -28.98 -14.53 4.44
CA GLN A 272 -30.05 -15.46 4.77
C GLN A 272 -29.79 -16.80 4.10
#